data_5c0d1b28c5b5d818ae34a1f67a53cc45
#
_entry.id   5c0d1b28c5b5d818ae34a1f67a53cc45
#
_cell.length_a   1.000
_cell.length_b   1.000
_cell.length_c   1.000
_cell.angle_alpha   90.00
_cell.angle_beta   90.00
_cell.angle_gamma   90.00
#
_symmetry.space_group_name_H-M   'P 1'
#
loop_
_entity.id
_entity.type
_entity.pdbx_description
1 polymer ?
#
loop_
_entity_poly.entity_id
_entity_poly.type
_entity_poly.pdbx_seq_one_letter_code
_entity_poly.pdbx_strand_id
1 'polypeptide(L)'
;MSDNTKMIRVRSKIYPRQIYFRGARRNSVASFAAFLVPLAAALLSSRTAQALPSFAQQTGKPCAQCHTVAYGPALTSYGRQFKLNGYVWGDVGGSVPLAMMVQGGFTYTSKDQVDAPAPHFATNDNLSVDQVSGFFGGRITAHSGAFVQVTYSGEDRHTSWDNLDIRYARSASIGNDSVVFGLSVNNNPTVQDLWNSTPGWGFPYITSALAPTPAAGPVIAGGFAQLVLGASAYAMVDDHLYLEAGAYRGLSNRWLSRLGAGADSNPNMDGLSPYWRADWQMDFGASYFSVGTYGLNTKLRPDPLSAMEDRFNDLAFDATYQYTSDAGHALAANFNVIHEKQSLDASFAAGNSASSTDHLNTVTLDVTYAYQQTWVTTIGLFDTSGSTDMGLYAPAPVSGSLSGSPDSRGYVLLLEYIPFGKLDSFARPWLNLRVGIEYTGYQRFNGAGANYDGFGRSASDNNTLFGFFWFAL
;
A
#
# COMPACT_ATOMS: atom_id res chain seq x y z
N MET A 1 -47.09 -33.79 0.82
CA MET A 1 -47.07 -32.51 0.09
C MET A 1 -45.72 -31.92 0.32
N SER A 2 -44.92 -31.93 -0.70
CA SER A 2 -43.48 -31.61 -0.68
C SER A 2 -43.24 -30.12 -0.65
N ASP A 3 -42.40 -29.69 0.25
CA ASP A 3 -41.92 -28.34 0.27
C ASP A 3 -40.46 -28.32 -0.21
N ASN A 4 -40.23 -27.62 -1.33
CA ASN A 4 -38.98 -27.51 -2.02
C ASN A 4 -38.39 -26.10 -1.75
N THR A 5 -37.57 -25.95 -0.73
CA THR A 5 -36.78 -24.75 -0.54
C THR A 5 -35.42 -24.96 -1.20
N LYS A 6 -35.25 -24.43 -2.41
CA LYS A 6 -33.98 -24.41 -3.14
C LYS A 6 -33.09 -23.30 -2.61
N MET A 7 -32.04 -23.68 -1.88
CA MET A 7 -30.87 -22.80 -1.69
C MET A 7 -30.16 -22.61 -3.03
N ILE A 8 -30.09 -21.37 -3.48
CA ILE A 8 -29.30 -20.97 -4.65
C ILE A 8 -27.86 -20.78 -4.20
N ARG A 9 -27.04 -21.81 -4.38
CA ARG A 9 -25.59 -21.70 -4.35
C ARG A 9 -25.11 -21.23 -5.73
N VAL A 10 -24.67 -19.99 -5.85
CA VAL A 10 -23.96 -19.55 -7.04
C VAL A 10 -22.57 -20.17 -7.02
N ARG A 11 -22.37 -21.26 -7.72
CA ARG A 11 -21.06 -21.81 -8.09
C ARG A 11 -20.81 -21.45 -9.55
N SER A 12 -19.94 -20.52 -9.82
CA SER A 12 -19.36 -20.34 -11.15
C SER A 12 -18.31 -21.43 -11.39
N LYS A 13 -18.67 -22.50 -12.07
CA LYS A 13 -17.74 -23.44 -12.68
C LYS A 13 -17.82 -23.26 -14.19
N ILE A 14 -16.81 -22.64 -14.77
CA ILE A 14 -16.52 -22.76 -16.19
C ILE A 14 -15.19 -23.51 -16.29
N TYR A 15 -15.24 -24.76 -16.71
CA TYR A 15 -14.07 -25.54 -17.12
C TYR A 15 -13.95 -25.46 -18.65
N PRO A 16 -12.80 -25.11 -19.22
CA PRO A 16 -12.49 -25.47 -20.59
C PRO A 16 -11.76 -26.82 -20.64
N ARG A 17 -12.10 -27.59 -21.64
CA ARG A 17 -11.57 -28.91 -21.99
C ARG A 17 -10.05 -28.90 -22.11
N GLN A 18 -9.42 -29.88 -21.49
CA GLN A 18 -8.02 -30.22 -21.71
C GLN A 18 -7.81 -30.71 -23.14
N ILE A 19 -6.95 -30.03 -23.88
CA ILE A 19 -6.32 -30.55 -25.10
C ILE A 19 -4.90 -30.92 -24.71
N TYR A 20 -4.58 -32.20 -24.73
CA TYR A 20 -3.25 -32.73 -24.57
C TYR A 20 -2.39 -32.39 -25.79
N PHE A 21 -1.35 -31.58 -25.61
CA PHE A 21 -0.21 -31.55 -26.51
C PHE A 21 1.02 -32.16 -25.84
N ARG A 22 1.45 -33.33 -26.36
CA ARG A 22 2.74 -33.93 -26.05
C ARG A 22 3.84 -33.21 -26.84
N GLY A 23 4.91 -32.83 -26.14
CA GLY A 23 6.26 -32.76 -26.73
C GLY A 23 6.77 -31.38 -27.07
N ALA A 24 7.65 -30.83 -26.24
CA ALA A 24 8.97 -30.30 -26.57
C ALA A 24 9.67 -29.74 -25.32
N ARG A 25 10.40 -30.58 -24.62
CA ARG A 25 11.49 -30.08 -23.76
C ARG A 25 12.66 -29.74 -24.69
N ARG A 26 13.06 -28.48 -24.69
CA ARG A 26 14.38 -27.87 -24.95
C ARG A 26 14.18 -26.48 -25.52
N ASN A 27 14.75 -25.47 -24.84
CA ASN A 27 15.00 -24.07 -25.26
C ASN A 27 14.45 -22.98 -24.36
N SER A 28 14.20 -23.19 -23.08
CA SER A 28 13.76 -22.10 -22.19
C SER A 28 14.89 -21.14 -21.76
N VAL A 29 16.16 -21.59 -21.77
CA VAL A 29 17.31 -20.73 -21.37
C VAL A 29 17.75 -19.81 -22.52
N ALA A 30 17.67 -20.27 -23.78
CA ALA A 30 18.05 -19.45 -24.93
C ALA A 30 17.04 -18.30 -25.20
N SER A 31 15.76 -18.52 -24.90
CA SER A 31 14.73 -17.48 -25.06
C SER A 31 14.82 -16.36 -24.03
N PHE A 32 15.28 -16.66 -22.80
CA PHE A 32 15.49 -15.65 -21.76
C PHE A 32 16.71 -14.76 -22.06
N ALA A 33 17.80 -15.34 -22.56
CA ALA A 33 18.98 -14.59 -23.02
C ALA A 33 18.68 -13.74 -24.25
N ALA A 34 17.82 -14.19 -25.18
CA ALA A 34 17.43 -13.46 -26.36
C ALA A 34 16.54 -12.21 -26.08
N PHE A 35 15.88 -12.16 -24.93
CA PHE A 35 15.11 -10.99 -24.49
C PHE A 35 15.97 -10.00 -23.69
N LEU A 36 16.96 -10.48 -22.93
CA LEU A 36 17.84 -9.62 -22.12
C LEU A 36 18.86 -8.86 -22.95
N VAL A 37 19.35 -9.41 -24.05
CA VAL A 37 20.35 -8.75 -24.90
C VAL A 37 19.79 -7.54 -25.65
N PRO A 38 18.61 -7.57 -26.30
CA PRO A 38 18.03 -6.36 -26.92
C PRO A 38 17.55 -5.33 -25.88
N LEU A 39 17.11 -5.78 -24.68
CA LEU A 39 16.77 -4.88 -23.59
C LEU A 39 18.01 -4.16 -23.04
N ALA A 40 19.13 -4.89 -22.86
CA ALA A 40 20.41 -4.30 -22.47
C ALA A 40 20.98 -3.38 -23.57
N ALA A 41 20.83 -3.72 -24.84
CA ALA A 41 21.25 -2.89 -25.96
C ALA A 41 20.37 -1.64 -26.13
N ALA A 42 19.07 -1.73 -25.85
CA ALA A 42 18.16 -0.58 -25.84
C ALA A 42 18.46 0.37 -24.66
N LEU A 43 18.91 -0.17 -23.53
CA LEU A 43 19.34 0.62 -22.37
C LEU A 43 20.68 1.33 -22.59
N LEU A 44 21.54 0.82 -23.47
CA LEU A 44 22.84 1.43 -23.80
C LEU A 44 22.77 2.51 -24.87
N SER A 45 21.68 2.58 -25.66
CA SER A 45 21.50 3.53 -26.75
C SER A 45 20.57 4.71 -26.46
N SER A 46 19.87 4.72 -25.33
CA SER A 46 18.97 5.81 -24.95
C SER A 46 19.71 6.89 -24.15
N ARG A 47 19.99 8.00 -24.79
CA ARG A 47 20.59 9.21 -24.15
C ARG A 47 19.65 9.94 -23.18
N THR A 48 18.46 9.40 -22.88
CA THR A 48 17.48 9.98 -21.97
C THR A 48 16.61 8.88 -21.34
N ALA A 49 17.21 8.01 -20.52
CA ALA A 49 16.41 7.18 -19.60
C ALA A 49 16.12 8.00 -18.34
N GLN A 50 14.84 8.23 -18.07
CA GLN A 50 14.39 9.06 -16.96
C GLN A 50 13.56 8.21 -16.00
N ALA A 51 13.91 8.20 -14.75
CA ALA A 51 13.28 7.36 -13.70
C ALA A 51 12.42 8.20 -12.76
N LEU A 52 11.70 7.67 -11.74
CA LEU A 52 10.95 8.44 -10.71
C LEU A 52 11.86 9.43 -9.98
N PRO A 53 12.87 9.48 -10.47
CA PRO A 53 13.69 10.56 -10.82
C PRO A 53 12.95 11.69 -11.56
N SER A 54 11.68 11.52 -11.99
CA SER A 54 10.93 12.68 -12.51
C SER A 54 10.89 13.81 -11.49
N PHE A 55 10.66 13.52 -10.21
CA PHE A 55 10.81 14.48 -9.13
C PHE A 55 12.26 14.85 -8.87
N ALA A 56 13.19 13.90 -8.92
CA ALA A 56 14.61 14.16 -8.78
C ALA A 56 15.15 15.01 -9.93
N GLN A 57 14.68 14.79 -11.15
CA GLN A 57 14.99 15.62 -12.32
C GLN A 57 14.40 17.02 -12.19
N GLN A 58 13.13 17.13 -11.82
CA GLN A 58 12.44 18.41 -11.61
C GLN A 58 13.16 19.26 -10.58
N THR A 59 13.61 18.66 -9.47
CA THR A 59 14.22 19.39 -8.34
C THR A 59 15.74 19.50 -8.44
N GLY A 60 16.39 18.70 -9.30
CA GLY A 60 17.84 18.55 -9.33
C GLY A 60 18.43 17.88 -8.07
N LYS A 61 17.58 17.25 -7.24
CA LYS A 61 17.99 16.66 -5.96
C LYS A 61 18.08 15.14 -6.06
N PRO A 62 19.02 14.49 -5.33
CA PRO A 62 19.07 13.04 -5.24
C PRO A 62 17.86 12.49 -4.46
N CYS A 63 17.52 11.21 -4.71
CA CYS A 63 16.40 10.55 -4.03
C CYS A 63 16.51 10.61 -2.50
N ALA A 64 17.70 10.41 -1.94
CA ALA A 64 17.97 10.49 -0.50
C ALA A 64 17.82 11.89 0.11
N GLN A 65 17.64 12.95 -0.69
CA GLN A 65 17.27 14.26 -0.17
C GLN A 65 15.80 14.31 0.27
N CYS A 66 14.95 13.59 -0.45
CA CYS A 66 13.50 13.52 -0.20
C CYS A 66 13.10 12.29 0.62
N HIS A 67 13.89 11.22 0.58
CA HIS A 67 13.57 9.94 1.23
C HIS A 67 14.60 9.61 2.32
N THR A 68 14.13 9.07 3.45
CA THR A 68 15.01 8.68 4.57
C THR A 68 15.88 7.48 4.22
N VAL A 69 15.47 6.66 3.27
CA VAL A 69 16.11 5.40 2.87
C VAL A 69 16.32 5.39 1.36
N ALA A 70 17.22 6.21 0.88
CA ALA A 70 17.60 6.36 -0.53
C ALA A 70 16.42 6.62 -1.49
N TYR A 71 15.37 5.79 -1.48
CA TYR A 71 14.07 6.01 -2.11
C TYR A 71 13.03 5.06 -1.52
N GLY A 72 11.75 5.32 -1.76
CA GLY A 72 10.61 4.59 -1.18
C GLY A 72 9.66 5.56 -0.46
N PRO A 73 8.62 5.08 0.24
CA PRO A 73 7.59 5.95 0.78
C PRO A 73 8.05 6.89 1.89
N ALA A 74 8.97 6.49 2.76
CA ALA A 74 9.39 7.29 3.92
C ALA A 74 10.08 8.60 3.52
N LEU A 75 9.54 9.75 3.93
CA LEU A 75 9.97 11.08 3.51
C LEU A 75 10.78 11.80 4.59
N THR A 76 11.85 12.50 4.17
CA THR A 76 12.55 13.50 4.98
C THR A 76 11.71 14.78 5.09
N SER A 77 12.12 15.75 5.95
CA SER A 77 11.49 17.09 6.00
C SER A 77 11.46 17.75 4.63
N TYR A 78 12.53 17.62 3.81
CA TYR A 78 12.54 18.16 2.46
C TYR A 78 11.49 17.49 1.54
N GLY A 79 11.34 16.18 1.59
CA GLY A 79 10.33 15.44 0.82
C GLY A 79 8.91 15.81 1.25
N ARG A 80 8.66 15.96 2.56
CA ARG A 80 7.37 16.42 3.10
C ARG A 80 7.03 17.83 2.63
N GLN A 81 7.98 18.77 2.68
CA GLN A 81 7.80 20.13 2.18
C GLN A 81 7.53 20.16 0.67
N PHE A 82 8.20 19.31 -0.11
CA PHE A 82 7.92 19.19 -1.55
C PHE A 82 6.47 18.70 -1.82
N LYS A 83 6.01 17.72 -1.06
CA LYS A 83 4.64 17.20 -1.15
C LYS A 83 3.61 18.22 -0.65
N LEU A 84 3.85 18.90 0.48
CA LEU A 84 3.04 19.97 1.04
C LEU A 84 2.80 21.10 0.02
N ASN A 85 3.86 21.52 -0.68
CA ASN A 85 3.82 22.59 -1.67
C ASN A 85 3.33 22.12 -3.06
N GLY A 86 2.65 20.98 -3.15
CA GLY A 86 1.97 20.53 -4.37
C GLY A 86 2.91 20.03 -5.46
N TYR A 87 4.08 19.48 -5.12
CA TYR A 87 5.06 18.92 -6.06
C TYR A 87 5.62 19.94 -7.07
N VAL A 88 5.70 21.23 -6.71
CA VAL A 88 5.98 22.30 -7.68
C VAL A 88 7.42 22.81 -7.68
N TRP A 89 8.25 22.43 -6.71
CA TRP A 89 9.64 22.93 -6.63
C TRP A 89 10.49 22.45 -7.81
N GLY A 90 11.48 23.27 -8.18
CA GLY A 90 12.41 22.99 -9.25
C GLY A 90 11.99 23.54 -10.60
N ASP A 91 12.84 23.34 -11.59
CA ASP A 91 12.61 23.78 -12.96
C ASP A 91 12.02 22.65 -13.81
N VAL A 92 11.01 22.96 -14.60
CA VAL A 92 10.38 22.03 -15.54
C VAL A 92 11.01 22.07 -16.95
N GLY A 93 12.09 22.82 -17.12
CA GLY A 93 12.76 22.99 -18.41
C GLY A 93 13.29 21.69 -19.00
N GLY A 94 12.48 21.00 -19.82
CA GLY A 94 12.92 19.88 -20.64
C GLY A 94 12.83 18.49 -19.98
N SER A 95 12.31 18.35 -18.75
CA SER A 95 12.06 17.03 -18.16
C SER A 95 10.66 16.49 -18.53
N VAL A 96 10.59 15.24 -18.93
CA VAL A 96 9.31 14.53 -19.07
C VAL A 96 8.94 13.99 -17.71
N PRO A 97 7.76 14.34 -17.13
CA PRO A 97 7.36 13.92 -15.80
C PRO A 97 6.88 12.46 -15.75
N LEU A 98 7.61 11.58 -16.40
CA LEU A 98 7.33 10.16 -16.48
C LEU A 98 8.40 9.34 -15.77
N ALA A 99 7.98 8.24 -15.19
CA ALA A 99 8.86 7.28 -14.53
C ALA A 99 8.27 5.86 -14.63
N MET A 100 9.10 4.86 -14.37
CA MET A 100 8.71 3.47 -14.39
C MET A 100 9.27 2.72 -13.19
N MET A 101 8.57 1.70 -12.74
CA MET A 101 9.00 0.82 -11.67
C MET A 101 8.70 -0.63 -12.05
N VAL A 102 9.60 -1.53 -11.67
CA VAL A 102 9.39 -2.98 -11.75
C VAL A 102 9.72 -3.59 -10.40
N GLN A 103 8.81 -4.38 -9.87
CA GLN A 103 9.02 -5.18 -8.68
C GLN A 103 8.78 -6.64 -9.00
N GLY A 104 9.55 -7.51 -8.37
CA GLY A 104 9.37 -8.93 -8.48
C GLY A 104 10.15 -9.65 -7.40
N GLY A 105 9.78 -10.89 -7.14
CA GLY A 105 10.37 -11.62 -6.05
C GLY A 105 10.10 -13.12 -6.09
N PHE A 106 10.69 -13.78 -5.10
CA PHE A 106 10.49 -15.18 -4.81
C PHE A 106 9.86 -15.33 -3.43
N THR A 107 8.73 -16.03 -3.38
CA THR A 107 7.95 -16.27 -2.17
C THR A 107 8.07 -17.73 -1.75
N TYR A 108 8.45 -17.94 -0.50
CA TYR A 108 8.42 -19.22 0.19
C TYR A 108 7.61 -19.09 1.48
N THR A 109 6.67 -19.99 1.72
CA THR A 109 5.92 -20.12 2.97
C THR A 109 6.31 -21.39 3.71
N SER A 110 6.30 -21.39 5.05
CA SER A 110 6.72 -22.51 5.88
C SER A 110 5.91 -23.80 5.63
N LYS A 111 4.71 -23.68 5.07
CA LYS A 111 3.87 -24.82 4.65
C LYS A 111 3.11 -24.43 3.38
N ASP A 112 2.99 -25.39 2.46
CA ASP A 112 2.21 -25.21 1.24
C ASP A 112 0.79 -24.75 1.55
N GLN A 113 0.25 -23.88 0.71
CA GLN A 113 -1.16 -23.54 0.75
C GLN A 113 -2.00 -24.71 0.21
N VAL A 114 -3.26 -24.81 0.62
CA VAL A 114 -4.16 -25.87 0.17
C VAL A 114 -4.43 -25.75 -1.33
N ASP A 115 -4.62 -24.51 -1.77
CA ASP A 115 -4.81 -24.15 -3.18
C ASP A 115 -3.72 -23.13 -3.57
N ALA A 116 -3.42 -23.03 -4.87
CA ALA A 116 -2.55 -21.99 -5.37
C ALA A 116 -3.13 -20.59 -5.05
N PRO A 117 -2.31 -19.64 -4.57
CA PRO A 117 -2.78 -18.32 -4.15
C PRO A 117 -3.42 -17.52 -5.30
N ALA A 118 -2.94 -17.74 -6.52
CA ALA A 118 -3.53 -17.14 -7.72
C ALA A 118 -3.36 -18.09 -8.93
N PRO A 119 -4.13 -17.89 -10.03
CA PRO A 119 -3.96 -18.68 -11.25
C PRO A 119 -2.53 -18.62 -11.77
N HIS A 120 -2.00 -19.78 -12.18
CA HIS A 120 -0.64 -19.95 -12.73
C HIS A 120 0.51 -19.97 -11.73
N PHE A 121 0.23 -19.91 -10.44
CA PHE A 121 1.21 -20.12 -9.37
C PHE A 121 1.09 -21.53 -8.77
N ALA A 122 2.10 -21.94 -8.05
CA ALA A 122 2.09 -23.17 -7.27
C ALA A 122 1.55 -22.88 -5.85
N THR A 123 1.32 -23.92 -5.07
CA THR A 123 0.91 -23.79 -3.65
C THR A 123 2.01 -23.21 -2.77
N ASN A 124 3.27 -23.18 -3.26
CA ASN A 124 4.44 -22.60 -2.62
C ASN A 124 5.57 -22.37 -3.66
N ASP A 125 6.72 -21.82 -3.23
CA ASP A 125 7.95 -21.66 -4.05
C ASP A 125 7.71 -20.88 -5.35
N ASN A 126 7.07 -19.73 -5.25
CA ASN A 126 6.66 -18.94 -6.40
C ASN A 126 7.64 -17.82 -6.75
N LEU A 127 8.05 -17.77 -8.01
CA LEU A 127 8.71 -16.61 -8.60
C LEU A 127 7.66 -15.75 -9.31
N SER A 128 7.61 -14.45 -9.00
CA SER A 128 6.63 -13.51 -9.55
C SER A 128 7.28 -12.23 -10.06
N VAL A 129 6.63 -11.62 -11.06
CA VAL A 129 6.74 -10.20 -11.32
C VAL A 129 5.53 -9.58 -10.60
N ASP A 130 5.77 -8.92 -9.47
CA ASP A 130 4.68 -8.46 -8.63
C ASP A 130 3.97 -7.26 -9.27
N GLN A 131 4.75 -6.28 -9.76
CA GLN A 131 4.17 -5.15 -10.46
C GLN A 131 5.13 -4.51 -11.48
N VAL A 132 4.53 -3.99 -12.56
CA VAL A 132 5.15 -3.08 -13.50
C VAL A 132 4.32 -1.80 -13.52
N SER A 133 4.89 -0.69 -13.04
CA SER A 133 4.17 0.56 -12.86
C SER A 133 4.75 1.66 -13.74
N GLY A 134 3.85 2.41 -14.37
CA GLY A 134 4.15 3.70 -15.00
C GLY A 134 3.66 4.84 -14.11
N PHE A 135 4.44 5.91 -14.04
CA PHE A 135 4.12 7.08 -13.23
C PHE A 135 4.11 8.36 -14.07
N PHE A 136 3.17 9.23 -13.74
CA PHE A 136 3.29 10.65 -13.97
C PHE A 136 3.58 11.30 -12.62
N GLY A 137 4.75 11.90 -12.45
CA GLY A 137 5.14 12.60 -11.23
C GLY A 137 5.79 13.93 -11.56
N GLY A 138 5.07 15.04 -11.34
CA GLY A 138 5.62 16.33 -11.69
C GLY A 138 4.70 17.51 -11.48
N ARG A 139 5.30 18.67 -11.67
CA ARG A 139 4.64 19.98 -11.71
C ARG A 139 3.73 20.09 -12.94
N ILE A 140 2.51 20.56 -12.74
CA ILE A 140 1.54 20.85 -13.81
C ILE A 140 1.47 22.37 -14.06
N THR A 141 1.37 23.16 -12.98
CA THR A 141 1.36 24.63 -13.03
C THR A 141 2.33 25.21 -12.00
N ALA A 142 2.37 26.53 -11.86
CA ALA A 142 3.16 27.19 -10.82
C ALA A 142 2.74 26.81 -9.40
N HIS A 143 1.53 26.28 -9.21
CA HIS A 143 0.92 25.98 -7.93
C HIS A 143 0.32 24.58 -7.83
N SER A 144 0.42 23.77 -8.87
CA SER A 144 -0.15 22.42 -8.88
C SER A 144 0.80 21.41 -9.49
N GLY A 145 0.79 20.22 -8.94
CA GLY A 145 1.49 19.05 -9.43
C GLY A 145 0.71 17.78 -9.10
N ALA A 146 1.22 16.66 -9.56
CA ALA A 146 0.57 15.38 -9.37
C ALA A 146 1.60 14.25 -9.18
N PHE A 147 1.12 13.21 -8.50
CA PHE A 147 1.67 11.87 -8.47
C PHE A 147 0.56 10.92 -8.91
N VAL A 148 0.76 10.24 -10.05
CA VAL A 148 -0.20 9.31 -10.63
C VAL A 148 0.52 8.03 -10.99
N GLN A 149 -0.03 6.90 -10.58
CA GLN A 149 0.51 5.57 -10.83
C GLN A 149 -0.52 4.71 -11.55
N VAL A 150 -0.07 3.98 -12.57
CA VAL A 150 -0.81 2.91 -13.25
C VAL A 150 0.04 1.67 -13.15
N THR A 151 -0.54 0.57 -12.68
CA THR A 151 0.17 -0.66 -12.35
C THR A 151 -0.41 -1.85 -13.10
N TYR A 152 0.46 -2.63 -13.72
CA TYR A 152 0.20 -4.01 -14.10
C TYR A 152 0.55 -4.93 -12.94
N SER A 153 -0.43 -5.65 -12.40
CA SER A 153 -0.24 -6.73 -11.43
C SER A 153 0.15 -8.00 -12.18
N GLY A 154 1.27 -8.59 -11.81
CA GLY A 154 1.70 -9.87 -12.37
C GLY A 154 0.94 -11.06 -11.78
N GLU A 155 0.39 -10.92 -10.57
CA GLU A 155 -0.49 -11.90 -9.94
C GLU A 155 -1.81 -12.02 -10.69
N ASP A 156 -2.52 -10.90 -10.83
CA ASP A 156 -3.83 -10.84 -11.50
C ASP A 156 -3.71 -10.80 -13.03
N ARG A 157 -2.51 -10.54 -13.56
CA ARG A 157 -2.23 -10.28 -14.99
C ARG A 157 -3.11 -9.20 -15.58
N HIS A 158 -3.33 -8.16 -14.80
CA HIS A 158 -4.25 -7.09 -15.10
C HIS A 158 -3.63 -5.73 -14.85
N THR A 159 -4.07 -4.72 -15.61
CA THR A 159 -3.63 -3.32 -15.46
C THR A 159 -4.75 -2.50 -14.86
N SER A 160 -4.43 -1.77 -13.80
CA SER A 160 -5.35 -0.83 -13.14
C SER A 160 -4.65 0.51 -12.87
N TRP A 161 -5.45 1.56 -12.66
CA TRP A 161 -4.92 2.72 -11.97
C TRP A 161 -4.52 2.30 -10.56
N ASP A 162 -3.53 2.99 -9.97
CA ASP A 162 -3.08 2.63 -8.63
C ASP A 162 -3.20 3.87 -7.73
N ASN A 163 -2.13 4.60 -7.48
CA ASN A 163 -2.19 5.78 -6.64
C ASN A 163 -2.40 7.07 -7.46
N LEU A 164 -3.25 7.94 -6.96
CA LEU A 164 -3.49 9.27 -7.48
C LEU A 164 -3.41 10.27 -6.32
N ASP A 165 -2.57 11.32 -6.44
CA ASP A 165 -2.57 12.49 -5.59
C ASP A 165 -2.26 13.73 -6.43
N ILE A 166 -3.28 14.54 -6.69
CA ILE A 166 -3.16 15.81 -7.41
C ILE A 166 -3.31 16.94 -6.39
N ARG A 167 -2.36 17.86 -6.35
CA ARG A 167 -2.35 18.95 -5.38
C ARG A 167 -2.30 20.32 -6.03
N TYR A 168 -2.92 21.24 -5.34
CA TYR A 168 -2.75 22.69 -5.51
C TYR A 168 -2.34 23.27 -4.17
N ALA A 169 -1.28 24.10 -4.12
CA ALA A 169 -0.83 24.71 -2.89
C ALA A 169 -0.41 26.17 -3.09
N ARG A 170 -0.59 26.98 -2.05
CA ARG A 170 -0.12 28.35 -1.95
C ARG A 170 0.33 28.66 -0.53
N SER A 171 1.34 29.52 -0.44
CA SER A 171 1.81 30.10 0.83
C SER A 171 1.25 31.51 0.98
N ALA A 172 0.92 31.89 2.21
CA ALA A 172 0.54 33.25 2.61
C ALA A 172 1.06 33.54 4.02
N SER A 173 1.15 34.80 4.38
CA SER A 173 1.35 35.22 5.77
C SER A 173 0.02 35.75 6.32
N ILE A 174 -0.39 35.22 7.47
CA ILE A 174 -1.61 35.61 8.17
C ILE A 174 -1.20 36.18 9.54
N GLY A 175 -1.19 37.49 9.65
CA GLY A 175 -0.55 38.14 10.80
C GLY A 175 0.96 37.92 10.79
N ASN A 176 1.49 37.30 11.85
CA ASN A 176 2.90 36.92 11.96
C ASN A 176 3.19 35.48 11.53
N ASP A 177 2.13 34.68 11.27
CA ASP A 177 2.26 33.25 11.00
C ASP A 177 2.44 32.98 9.50
N SER A 178 3.29 32.04 9.16
CA SER A 178 3.44 31.48 7.82
C SER A 178 2.44 30.36 7.62
N VAL A 179 1.63 30.40 6.57
CA VAL A 179 0.63 29.38 6.30
C VAL A 179 0.77 28.88 4.86
N VAL A 180 0.93 27.56 4.72
CA VAL A 180 0.75 26.88 3.44
C VAL A 180 -0.63 26.24 3.44
N PHE A 181 -1.49 26.60 2.49
CA PHE A 181 -2.79 26.00 2.33
C PHE A 181 -2.93 25.36 0.94
N GLY A 182 -3.71 24.30 0.85
CA GLY A 182 -3.87 23.60 -0.40
C GLY A 182 -5.09 22.71 -0.48
N LEU A 183 -5.22 22.10 -1.65
CA LEU A 183 -6.24 21.11 -1.98
C LEU A 183 -5.56 19.85 -2.48
N SER A 184 -6.10 18.69 -2.13
CA SER A 184 -5.71 17.38 -2.67
C SER A 184 -6.92 16.70 -3.29
N VAL A 185 -6.71 16.03 -4.42
CA VAL A 185 -7.65 15.07 -4.99
C VAL A 185 -6.91 13.74 -5.11
N ASN A 186 -7.44 12.70 -4.48
CA ASN A 186 -6.77 11.40 -4.41
C ASN A 186 -7.77 10.24 -4.43
N ASN A 187 -7.27 9.00 -4.63
CA ASN A 187 -8.09 7.81 -4.81
C ASN A 187 -7.92 6.73 -3.72
N ASN A 188 -7.30 7.11 -2.62
CA ASN A 188 -7.11 6.20 -1.48
C ASN A 188 -7.00 7.04 -0.20
N PRO A 189 -7.85 6.85 0.82
CA PRO A 189 -7.67 7.51 2.11
C PRO A 189 -6.25 7.31 2.62
N THR A 190 -5.64 8.36 3.13
CA THR A 190 -4.27 8.45 3.64
C THR A 190 -3.12 8.49 2.61
N VAL A 191 -3.35 8.27 1.30
CA VAL A 191 -2.30 8.42 0.28
C VAL A 191 -1.75 9.85 0.19
N GLN A 192 -2.59 10.83 0.53
CA GLN A 192 -2.23 12.25 0.59
C GLN A 192 -1.41 12.65 1.83
N ASP A 193 -1.27 11.77 2.81
CA ASP A 193 -0.48 12.02 4.02
C ASP A 193 0.93 12.56 3.68
N LEU A 194 1.35 13.63 4.38
CA LEU A 194 2.64 14.26 4.14
C LEU A 194 3.81 13.42 4.67
N TRP A 195 3.57 12.66 5.74
CA TRP A 195 4.61 11.88 6.42
C TRP A 195 4.83 10.53 5.77
N ASN A 196 3.85 10.03 5.02
CA ASN A 196 3.81 8.68 4.48
C ASN A 196 3.96 7.60 5.58
N SER A 197 3.45 7.90 6.77
CA SER A 197 3.44 7.01 7.96
C SER A 197 2.09 6.32 8.19
N THR A 198 1.05 6.80 7.52
CA THR A 198 -0.30 6.24 7.59
C THR A 198 -0.48 5.04 6.65
N PRO A 199 -1.55 4.24 6.78
CA PRO A 199 -1.68 2.95 6.07
C PRO A 199 -1.49 2.99 4.56
N GLY A 200 -1.85 4.08 3.87
CA GLY A 200 -1.62 4.21 2.42
C GLY A 200 -0.15 4.08 2.00
N TRP A 201 0.79 4.32 2.92
CA TRP A 201 2.23 4.24 2.72
C TRP A 201 2.95 3.46 3.83
N GLY A 202 2.20 2.72 4.67
CA GLY A 202 2.74 2.00 5.83
C GLY A 202 3.73 0.90 5.45
N PHE A 203 4.63 0.58 6.37
CA PHE A 203 5.52 -0.58 6.26
C PHE A 203 4.71 -1.89 6.44
N PRO A 204 5.06 -2.98 5.72
CA PRO A 204 6.12 -3.14 4.71
C PRO A 204 5.77 -2.49 3.37
N TYR A 205 6.78 -1.86 2.74
CA TYR A 205 6.59 -1.11 1.49
C TYR A 205 6.54 -2.00 0.23
N ILE A 206 7.04 -3.22 0.34
CA ILE A 206 6.94 -4.29 -0.63
C ILE A 206 6.82 -5.59 0.16
N THR A 207 5.87 -6.43 -0.20
CA THR A 207 5.65 -7.74 0.42
C THR A 207 5.06 -8.68 -0.62
N SER A 208 5.09 -9.98 -0.36
CA SER A 208 4.53 -10.95 -1.31
C SER A 208 3.01 -10.92 -1.33
N ALA A 209 2.44 -10.72 -2.51
CA ALA A 209 0.99 -10.87 -2.75
C ALA A 209 0.54 -12.34 -2.74
N LEU A 210 1.49 -13.28 -2.84
CA LEU A 210 1.22 -14.72 -2.90
C LEU A 210 1.25 -15.43 -1.52
N ALA A 211 1.64 -14.70 -0.47
CA ALA A 211 1.67 -15.22 0.89
C ALA A 211 0.29 -15.08 1.57
N PRO A 212 -0.06 -15.99 2.51
CA PRO A 212 -1.25 -15.81 3.34
C PRO A 212 -1.16 -14.54 4.17
N THR A 213 -2.26 -13.76 4.20
CA THR A 213 -2.41 -12.55 5.00
C THR A 213 -3.58 -12.67 5.97
N PRO A 214 -3.53 -12.01 7.16
CA PRO A 214 -4.66 -11.95 8.07
C PRO A 214 -5.94 -11.45 7.39
N ALA A 215 -7.10 -12.00 7.78
CA ALA A 215 -8.38 -11.72 7.15
C ALA A 215 -8.93 -10.32 7.49
N ALA A 216 -8.50 -9.71 8.59
CA ALA A 216 -9.08 -8.50 9.13
C ALA A 216 -8.13 -7.30 9.04
N GLY A 217 -8.67 -6.16 8.66
CA GLY A 217 -8.04 -4.86 8.71
C GLY A 217 -9.08 -3.73 8.70
N PRO A 218 -8.80 -2.58 9.36
CA PRO A 218 -9.70 -1.42 9.33
C PRO A 218 -9.92 -0.91 7.91
N VAL A 219 -11.10 -0.37 7.62
CA VAL A 219 -11.42 0.08 6.25
C VAL A 219 -10.52 1.23 5.79
N ILE A 220 -10.04 2.08 6.69
CA ILE A 220 -9.07 3.14 6.37
C ILE A 220 -7.68 2.59 5.99
N ALA A 221 -7.37 1.35 6.36
CA ALA A 221 -6.08 0.70 6.08
C ALA A 221 -6.07 -0.01 4.72
N GLY A 222 -6.43 0.69 3.66
CA GLY A 222 -6.37 0.20 2.28
C GLY A 222 -7.67 -0.38 1.73
N GLY A 223 -8.73 -0.52 2.56
CA GLY A 223 -10.01 -1.07 2.11
C GLY A 223 -10.70 -0.31 0.98
N PHE A 224 -10.28 0.93 0.71
CA PHE A 224 -10.82 1.77 -0.36
C PHE A 224 -9.81 2.16 -1.44
N ALA A 225 -8.60 1.60 -1.39
CA ALA A 225 -7.59 1.89 -2.40
C ALA A 225 -8.14 1.60 -3.81
N GLN A 226 -8.02 2.59 -4.73
CA GLN A 226 -8.49 2.51 -6.12
C GLN A 226 -10.03 2.48 -6.29
N LEU A 227 -10.81 2.34 -5.23
CA LEU A 227 -12.27 2.15 -5.29
C LEU A 227 -13.05 3.45 -5.09
N VAL A 228 -12.37 4.49 -4.62
CA VAL A 228 -12.97 5.80 -4.28
C VAL A 228 -12.25 6.94 -4.99
N LEU A 229 -12.89 8.10 -4.98
CA LEU A 229 -12.25 9.38 -5.25
C LEU A 229 -12.59 10.33 -4.11
N GLY A 230 -11.58 11.01 -3.58
CA GLY A 230 -11.71 11.98 -2.50
C GLY A 230 -11.15 13.34 -2.86
N ALA A 231 -11.58 14.33 -2.13
CA ALA A 231 -11.02 15.68 -2.15
C ALA A 231 -10.90 16.22 -0.72
N SER A 232 -9.80 16.87 -0.43
CA SER A 232 -9.53 17.49 0.87
C SER A 232 -8.93 18.88 0.71
N ALA A 233 -9.13 19.71 1.74
CA ALA A 233 -8.42 20.97 1.93
C ALA A 233 -7.50 20.82 3.15
N TYR A 234 -6.30 21.39 3.07
CA TYR A 234 -5.30 21.34 4.14
C TYR A 234 -4.63 22.68 4.39
N ALA A 235 -4.11 22.83 5.59
CA ALA A 235 -3.27 23.94 5.99
C ALA A 235 -2.12 23.46 6.88
N MET A 236 -0.92 24.07 6.69
CA MET A 236 0.24 23.93 7.57
C MET A 236 0.57 25.31 8.11
N VAL A 237 0.57 25.48 9.42
CA VAL A 237 0.85 26.74 10.13
C VAL A 237 2.23 26.66 10.75
N ASP A 238 3.08 27.63 10.42
CA ASP A 238 4.46 27.80 10.92
C ASP A 238 5.35 26.54 10.81
N ASP A 239 5.09 25.71 9.79
CA ASP A 239 5.73 24.41 9.60
C ASP A 239 5.56 23.43 10.77
N HIS A 240 4.63 23.69 11.69
CA HIS A 240 4.40 22.88 12.89
C HIS A 240 3.04 22.21 12.93
N LEU A 241 1.97 22.95 12.70
CA LEU A 241 0.62 22.43 12.83
C LEU A 241 -0.02 22.19 11.47
N TYR A 242 -0.34 20.92 11.17
CA TYR A 242 -1.08 20.53 9.98
C TYR A 242 -2.52 20.18 10.32
N LEU A 243 -3.44 20.68 9.52
CA LEU A 243 -4.85 20.36 9.60
C LEU A 243 -5.36 20.01 8.20
N GLU A 244 -6.15 18.95 8.10
CA GLU A 244 -6.79 18.53 6.85
C GLU A 244 -8.22 18.07 7.10
N ALA A 245 -9.12 18.41 6.17
CA ALA A 245 -10.48 17.90 6.14
C ALA A 245 -10.94 17.67 4.70
N GLY A 246 -11.67 16.59 4.49
CA GLY A 246 -12.14 16.21 3.17
C GLY A 246 -13.19 15.12 3.21
N ALA A 247 -13.50 14.57 2.05
CA ALA A 247 -14.46 13.48 1.94
C ALA A 247 -14.16 12.61 0.71
N TYR A 248 -14.53 11.35 0.82
CA TYR A 248 -14.44 10.34 -0.23
C TYR A 248 -15.83 9.90 -0.70
N ARG A 249 -15.89 9.44 -1.95
CA ARG A 249 -17.07 8.81 -2.54
C ARG A 249 -16.65 7.60 -3.36
N GLY A 250 -17.42 6.51 -3.24
CA GLY A 250 -17.25 5.31 -4.05
C GLY A 250 -17.43 5.59 -5.56
N LEU A 251 -16.58 5.00 -6.37
CA LEU A 251 -16.70 5.06 -7.82
C LEU A 251 -17.84 4.14 -8.30
N SER A 252 -18.50 4.52 -9.37
CA SER A 252 -19.50 3.63 -9.99
C SER A 252 -18.84 2.44 -10.70
N ASN A 253 -19.57 1.32 -10.83
CA ASN A 253 -19.10 0.11 -11.53
C ASN A 253 -18.53 0.41 -12.92
N ARG A 254 -19.10 1.39 -13.63
CA ARG A 254 -18.61 1.84 -14.94
C ARG A 254 -17.21 2.43 -14.87
N TRP A 255 -16.91 3.22 -13.83
CA TRP A 255 -15.60 3.81 -13.65
C TRP A 255 -14.59 2.78 -13.14
N LEU A 256 -14.98 1.93 -12.18
CA LEU A 256 -14.14 0.84 -11.68
C LEU A 256 -13.68 -0.07 -12.83
N SER A 257 -14.60 -0.51 -13.70
CA SER A 257 -14.25 -1.31 -14.87
C SER A 257 -13.32 -0.58 -15.85
N ARG A 258 -13.51 0.72 -16.09
CA ARG A 258 -12.67 1.51 -17.00
C ARG A 258 -11.26 1.76 -16.47
N LEU A 259 -11.14 1.87 -15.15
CA LEU A 259 -9.89 2.11 -14.45
C LEU A 259 -9.15 0.80 -14.07
N GLY A 260 -9.73 -0.34 -14.41
CA GLY A 260 -9.14 -1.63 -14.14
C GLY A 260 -9.31 -2.14 -12.70
N ALA A 261 -10.08 -1.45 -11.85
CA ALA A 261 -10.32 -1.91 -10.48
C ALA A 261 -11.40 -3.01 -10.36
N GLY A 262 -12.10 -3.31 -11.49
CA GLY A 262 -13.17 -4.31 -11.52
C GLY A 262 -14.51 -3.83 -10.93
N ALA A 263 -15.62 -4.12 -11.61
CA ALA A 263 -16.95 -3.72 -11.13
C ALA A 263 -17.36 -4.45 -9.84
N ASP A 264 -16.91 -5.67 -9.68
CA ASP A 264 -17.24 -6.52 -8.53
C ASP A 264 -16.55 -6.08 -7.23
N SER A 265 -15.53 -5.20 -7.34
CA SER A 265 -14.83 -4.60 -6.20
C SER A 265 -15.54 -3.36 -5.63
N ASN A 266 -16.71 -2.98 -6.16
CA ASN A 266 -17.42 -1.80 -5.68
C ASN A 266 -17.81 -1.94 -4.20
N PRO A 267 -17.32 -1.06 -3.31
CA PRO A 267 -17.64 -1.14 -1.89
C PRO A 267 -19.09 -0.74 -1.59
N ASN A 268 -19.86 -0.29 -2.61
CA ASN A 268 -21.22 0.24 -2.46
C ASN A 268 -21.33 1.29 -1.36
N MET A 269 -20.38 2.25 -1.38
CA MET A 269 -20.32 3.35 -0.42
C MET A 269 -21.56 4.24 -0.56
N ASP A 270 -22.25 4.48 0.57
CA ASP A 270 -23.42 5.33 0.61
C ASP A 270 -23.06 6.77 0.97
N GLY A 271 -23.26 7.67 0.01
CA GLY A 271 -22.99 9.11 0.19
C GLY A 271 -21.51 9.47 0.21
N LEU A 272 -21.16 10.42 1.07
CA LEU A 272 -19.81 10.90 1.30
C LEU A 272 -19.26 10.35 2.60
N SER A 273 -18.00 9.93 2.60
CA SER A 273 -17.25 9.48 3.76
C SER A 273 -16.29 10.58 4.22
N PRO A 274 -16.61 11.31 5.30
CA PRO A 274 -15.74 12.35 5.83
C PRO A 274 -14.40 11.79 6.30
N TYR A 275 -13.33 12.51 5.98
CA TYR A 275 -11.96 12.27 6.42
C TYR A 275 -11.40 13.53 7.06
N TRP A 276 -10.56 13.38 8.07
CA TRP A 276 -9.83 14.46 8.70
C TRP A 276 -8.48 14.00 9.23
N ARG A 277 -7.51 14.93 9.35
CA ARG A 277 -6.21 14.72 9.99
C ARG A 277 -5.79 16.00 10.72
N ALA A 278 -5.19 15.84 11.88
CA ALA A 278 -4.44 16.86 12.59
C ALA A 278 -3.07 16.29 12.99
N ASP A 279 -2.00 17.05 12.76
CA ASP A 279 -0.65 16.61 13.08
C ASP A 279 0.18 17.78 13.59
N TRP A 280 1.07 17.50 14.51
CA TRP A 280 2.05 18.44 14.99
C TRP A 280 3.45 17.88 14.77
N GLN A 281 4.34 18.72 14.25
CA GLN A 281 5.71 18.34 13.92
C GLN A 281 6.75 19.35 14.42
N MET A 282 7.96 18.86 14.62
CA MET A 282 9.10 19.69 14.98
C MET A 282 10.42 19.11 14.45
N ASP A 283 11.23 19.98 13.82
CA ASP A 283 12.62 19.71 13.48
C ASP A 283 13.54 20.27 14.58
N PHE A 284 14.49 19.48 15.05
CA PHE A 284 15.52 19.90 16.02
C PHE A 284 16.91 19.39 15.61
N GLY A 285 17.49 20.07 14.67
CA GLY A 285 18.81 19.75 14.11
C GLY A 285 18.78 18.49 13.25
N ALA A 286 19.50 17.45 13.67
CA ALA A 286 19.54 16.17 12.96
C ALA A 286 18.31 15.27 13.21
N SER A 287 17.45 15.67 14.14
CA SER A 287 16.28 14.90 14.56
C SER A 287 14.99 15.59 14.14
N TYR A 288 13.97 14.78 13.91
CA TYR A 288 12.62 15.17 13.58
C TYR A 288 11.62 14.33 14.36
N PHE A 289 10.54 14.94 14.78
CA PHE A 289 9.41 14.26 15.45
C PHE A 289 8.09 14.79 14.92
N SER A 290 7.11 13.91 14.74
CA SER A 290 5.71 14.28 14.53
C SER A 290 4.78 13.36 15.29
N VAL A 291 3.59 13.88 15.58
CA VAL A 291 2.50 13.16 16.24
C VAL A 291 1.18 13.63 15.63
N GLY A 292 0.35 12.69 15.23
CA GLY A 292 -0.88 12.99 14.54
C GLY A 292 -2.06 12.12 14.97
N THR A 293 -3.23 12.57 14.55
CA THR A 293 -4.49 11.82 14.65
C THR A 293 -5.28 12.02 13.38
N TYR A 294 -6.01 11.00 12.96
CA TYR A 294 -6.82 11.03 11.76
C TYR A 294 -8.01 10.09 11.88
N GLY A 295 -9.00 10.28 11.02
CA GLY A 295 -10.18 9.43 11.04
C GLY A 295 -10.97 9.45 9.74
N LEU A 296 -11.77 8.39 9.58
CA LEU A 296 -12.67 8.19 8.46
C LEU A 296 -14.01 7.68 8.99
N ASN A 297 -15.12 8.27 8.52
CA ASN A 297 -16.45 7.70 8.76
C ASN A 297 -17.06 7.28 7.43
N THR A 298 -17.47 6.02 7.33
CA THR A 298 -18.05 5.51 6.09
C THR A 298 -19.30 4.68 6.31
N LYS A 299 -20.13 4.62 5.28
CA LYS A 299 -21.34 3.82 5.21
C LYS A 299 -21.28 2.98 3.94
N LEU A 300 -21.54 1.69 4.10
CA LEU A 300 -21.56 0.73 3.01
C LEU A 300 -22.94 0.07 2.93
N ARG A 301 -23.39 -0.22 1.73
CA ARG A 301 -24.58 -1.03 1.47
C ARG A 301 -24.17 -2.37 0.85
N PRO A 302 -23.96 -3.41 1.66
CA PRO A 302 -23.59 -4.74 1.14
C PRO A 302 -24.59 -5.25 0.09
N ASP A 303 -25.88 -4.98 0.28
CA ASP A 303 -26.92 -5.16 -0.75
C ASP A 303 -27.39 -3.79 -1.28
N PRO A 304 -27.07 -3.43 -2.53
CA PRO A 304 -27.47 -2.15 -3.12
C PRO A 304 -29.01 -1.98 -3.25
N LEU A 305 -29.78 -3.08 -3.17
CA LEU A 305 -31.25 -3.05 -3.24
C LEU A 305 -31.88 -2.85 -1.86
N SER A 306 -31.12 -3.02 -0.78
CA SER A 306 -31.57 -2.77 0.59
C SER A 306 -31.38 -1.30 0.97
N ALA A 307 -32.26 -0.80 1.84
CA ALA A 307 -32.08 0.50 2.48
C ALA A 307 -31.16 0.44 3.71
N MET A 308 -30.81 -0.77 4.17
CA MET A 308 -29.94 -0.97 5.32
C MET A 308 -28.48 -0.73 4.95
N GLU A 309 -27.72 -0.19 5.89
CA GLU A 309 -26.31 0.13 5.73
C GLU A 309 -25.48 -0.41 6.90
N ASP A 310 -24.22 -0.73 6.63
CA ASP A 310 -23.20 -0.92 7.65
C ASP A 310 -22.40 0.38 7.78
N ARG A 311 -21.94 0.69 9.01
CA ARG A 311 -21.19 1.91 9.32
C ARG A 311 -19.87 1.55 9.98
N PHE A 312 -18.80 2.20 9.50
CA PHE A 312 -17.45 2.05 10.01
C PHE A 312 -16.94 3.42 10.44
N ASN A 313 -16.38 3.48 11.65
CA ASN A 313 -15.82 4.70 12.21
C ASN A 313 -14.40 4.41 12.67
N ASP A 314 -13.43 4.87 11.89
CA ASP A 314 -12.02 4.79 12.20
C ASP A 314 -11.56 6.03 12.95
N LEU A 315 -10.84 5.80 14.04
CA LEU A 315 -10.07 6.79 14.76
C LEU A 315 -8.65 6.26 14.92
N ALA A 316 -7.68 7.04 14.50
CA ALA A 316 -6.30 6.64 14.49
C ALA A 316 -5.37 7.69 15.13
N PHE A 317 -4.23 7.20 15.62
CA PHE A 317 -3.14 7.99 16.13
C PHE A 317 -1.84 7.47 15.53
N ASP A 318 -0.95 8.36 15.11
CA ASP A 318 0.38 8.03 14.61
C ASP A 318 1.48 8.92 15.20
N ALA A 319 2.70 8.41 15.19
CA ALA A 319 3.88 9.16 15.56
C ALA A 319 5.07 8.71 14.70
N THR A 320 5.90 9.68 14.32
CA THR A 320 7.13 9.43 13.56
C THR A 320 8.31 10.11 14.24
N TYR A 321 9.42 9.37 14.37
CA TYR A 321 10.71 9.91 14.75
C TYR A 321 11.72 9.63 13.64
N GLN A 322 12.56 10.61 13.30
CA GLN A 322 13.63 10.46 12.34
C GLN A 322 14.91 11.11 12.88
N TYR A 323 16.03 10.48 12.59
CA TYR A 323 17.36 11.02 12.81
C TYR A 323 18.21 10.81 11.57
N THR A 324 18.93 11.84 11.12
CA THR A 324 19.83 11.74 9.96
C THR A 324 21.16 12.40 10.30
N SER A 325 22.26 11.64 10.16
CA SER A 325 23.61 12.17 10.39
C SER A 325 24.27 12.58 9.07
N ASP A 326 25.26 13.50 9.19
CA ASP A 326 26.10 13.92 8.06
C ASP A 326 26.92 12.76 7.46
N ALA A 327 27.17 11.71 8.23
CA ALA A 327 27.85 10.49 7.78
C ALA A 327 26.97 9.54 6.94
N GLY A 328 25.72 9.94 6.63
CA GLY A 328 24.78 9.16 5.84
C GLY A 328 24.05 8.05 6.60
N HIS A 329 24.06 8.10 7.94
CA HIS A 329 23.23 7.23 8.76
C HIS A 329 21.83 7.84 8.92
N ALA A 330 20.79 7.02 8.76
CA ALA A 330 19.43 7.43 9.04
C ALA A 330 18.75 6.41 9.94
N LEU A 331 17.99 6.88 10.91
CA LEU A 331 17.10 6.11 11.74
C LEU A 331 15.70 6.68 11.57
N ALA A 332 14.71 5.81 11.36
CA ALA A 332 13.30 6.18 11.34
C ALA A 332 12.50 5.19 12.18
N ALA A 333 11.56 5.70 12.96
CA ALA A 333 10.60 4.88 13.71
C ALA A 333 9.20 5.43 13.45
N ASN A 334 8.28 4.56 13.05
CA ASN A 334 6.88 4.90 12.82
C ASN A 334 6.01 4.04 13.73
N PHE A 335 5.06 4.67 14.38
CA PHE A 335 4.04 4.03 15.19
C PHE A 335 2.66 4.42 14.67
N ASN A 336 1.75 3.46 14.57
CA ASN A 336 0.38 3.71 14.16
C ASN A 336 -0.58 2.82 14.97
N VAL A 337 -1.70 3.38 15.43
CA VAL A 337 -2.79 2.65 16.04
C VAL A 337 -4.10 3.11 15.44
N ILE A 338 -4.96 2.16 15.09
CA ILE A 338 -6.30 2.43 14.56
C ILE A 338 -7.31 1.67 15.40
N HIS A 339 -8.36 2.37 15.83
CA HIS A 339 -9.57 1.78 16.41
C HIS A 339 -10.71 1.97 15.43
N GLU A 340 -11.30 0.87 14.96
CA GLU A 340 -12.49 0.87 14.11
C GLU A 340 -13.69 0.36 14.91
N LYS A 341 -14.75 1.17 14.95
CA LYS A 341 -16.06 0.75 15.43
C LYS A 341 -16.95 0.40 14.26
N GLN A 342 -17.54 -0.77 14.29
CA GLN A 342 -18.41 -1.32 13.25
C GLN A 342 -19.84 -1.39 13.75
N SER A 343 -20.81 -0.86 12.99
CA SER A 343 -22.23 -1.08 13.15
C SER A 343 -22.74 -1.83 11.92
N LEU A 344 -22.99 -3.11 12.06
CA LEU A 344 -23.17 -4.08 10.97
C LEU A 344 -24.66 -4.43 10.76
N ASP A 345 -25.54 -3.42 10.79
CA ASP A 345 -26.98 -3.62 10.76
C ASP A 345 -27.45 -4.35 9.50
N ALA A 346 -26.89 -4.01 8.33
CA ALA A 346 -27.21 -4.66 7.07
C ALA A 346 -26.64 -6.08 6.99
N SER A 347 -25.38 -6.27 7.35
CA SER A 347 -24.71 -7.59 7.35
C SER A 347 -25.34 -8.53 8.35
N PHE A 348 -25.72 -8.05 9.56
CA PHE A 348 -26.41 -8.83 10.56
C PHE A 348 -27.81 -9.27 10.09
N ALA A 349 -28.58 -8.35 9.51
CA ALA A 349 -29.90 -8.68 8.96
C ALA A 349 -29.84 -9.69 7.80
N ALA A 350 -28.75 -9.68 7.03
CA ALA A 350 -28.50 -10.61 5.93
C ALA A 350 -27.89 -11.96 6.41
N GLY A 351 -27.52 -12.09 7.70
CA GLY A 351 -26.86 -13.27 8.25
C GLY A 351 -25.37 -13.39 7.85
N ASN A 352 -24.75 -12.32 7.37
CA ASN A 352 -23.33 -12.26 7.00
C ASN A 352 -22.44 -11.88 8.20
N SER A 353 -23.03 -11.38 9.28
CA SER A 353 -22.39 -11.11 10.57
C SER A 353 -23.19 -11.79 11.67
N ALA A 354 -22.54 -12.28 12.71
CA ALA A 354 -23.17 -12.86 13.89
C ALA A 354 -23.57 -11.78 14.92
N SER A 355 -23.02 -10.58 14.80
CA SER A 355 -23.28 -9.44 15.69
C SER A 355 -23.68 -8.21 14.86
N SER A 356 -24.53 -7.34 15.41
CA SER A 356 -24.83 -6.03 14.78
C SER A 356 -23.81 -4.96 15.13
N THR A 357 -22.89 -5.22 16.07
CA THR A 357 -21.84 -4.26 16.47
C THR A 357 -20.55 -5.01 16.80
N ASP A 358 -19.46 -4.60 16.14
CA ASP A 358 -18.13 -5.12 16.35
C ASP A 358 -17.12 -3.99 16.48
N HIS A 359 -15.87 -4.34 16.77
CA HIS A 359 -14.74 -3.44 16.77
C HIS A 359 -13.49 -4.15 16.30
N LEU A 360 -12.57 -3.38 15.73
CA LEU A 360 -11.25 -3.84 15.33
C LEU A 360 -10.19 -2.84 15.81
N ASN A 361 -9.06 -3.34 16.28
CA ASN A 361 -7.90 -2.54 16.63
C ASN A 361 -6.69 -3.05 15.88
N THR A 362 -5.88 -2.13 15.34
CA THR A 362 -4.58 -2.47 14.79
C THR A 362 -3.50 -1.61 15.41
N VAL A 363 -2.36 -2.20 15.67
CA VAL A 363 -1.17 -1.51 16.14
C VAL A 363 -0.01 -1.94 15.27
N THR A 364 0.73 -0.97 14.72
CA THR A 364 1.97 -1.21 13.99
C THR A 364 3.09 -0.35 14.54
N LEU A 365 4.29 -0.89 14.55
CA LEU A 365 5.53 -0.20 14.87
C LEU A 365 6.61 -0.71 13.95
N ASP A 366 7.28 0.18 13.23
CA ASP A 366 8.49 -0.15 12.49
C ASP A 366 9.66 0.74 12.89
N VAL A 367 10.85 0.14 12.88
CA VAL A 367 12.12 0.83 13.11
C VAL A 367 13.06 0.46 11.99
N THR A 368 13.47 1.47 11.23
CA THR A 368 14.37 1.36 10.08
C THR A 368 15.70 2.04 10.37
N TYR A 369 16.80 1.36 10.12
CA TYR A 369 18.13 1.92 10.13
C TYR A 369 18.79 1.78 8.77
N ALA A 370 19.27 2.89 8.21
CA ALA A 370 20.02 2.94 6.97
C ALA A 370 21.49 3.30 7.23
N TYR A 371 22.39 2.45 6.76
CA TYR A 371 23.83 2.68 6.79
C TYR A 371 24.31 3.20 5.44
N GLN A 372 24.76 4.47 5.41
CA GLN A 372 25.26 5.15 4.21
C GLN A 372 24.32 5.06 3.01
N GLN A 373 22.99 5.07 3.26
CA GLN A 373 21.96 4.95 2.22
C GLN A 373 22.13 3.71 1.30
N THR A 374 22.87 2.70 1.78
CA THR A 374 23.25 1.51 1.00
C THR A 374 22.73 0.23 1.62
N TRP A 375 22.92 0.07 2.93
CA TRP A 375 22.40 -1.07 3.68
C TRP A 375 21.27 -0.61 4.58
N VAL A 376 20.15 -1.28 4.50
CA VAL A 376 18.95 -0.93 5.26
C VAL A 376 18.45 -2.17 5.99
N THR A 377 18.14 -2.01 7.26
CA THR A 377 17.42 -3.01 8.03
C THR A 377 16.19 -2.39 8.66
N THR A 378 15.07 -3.12 8.61
CA THR A 378 13.84 -2.73 9.28
C THR A 378 13.30 -3.89 10.12
N ILE A 379 12.84 -3.55 11.31
CA ILE A 379 12.09 -4.45 12.18
C ILE A 379 10.70 -3.84 12.32
N GLY A 380 9.67 -4.59 11.92
CA GLY A 380 8.27 -4.25 12.06
C GLY A 380 7.57 -5.18 13.04
N LEU A 381 6.66 -4.64 13.82
CA LEU A 381 5.75 -5.36 14.70
C LEU A 381 4.32 -5.00 14.33
N PHE A 382 3.42 -5.97 14.34
CA PHE A 382 2.00 -5.74 14.10
C PHE A 382 1.13 -6.57 15.02
N ASP A 383 0.00 -6.00 15.40
CA ASP A 383 -1.05 -6.64 16.19
C ASP A 383 -2.41 -6.18 15.67
N THR A 384 -3.26 -7.13 15.35
CA THR A 384 -4.67 -6.92 15.05
C THR A 384 -5.49 -7.67 16.10
N SER A 385 -6.49 -7.03 16.68
CA SER A 385 -7.40 -7.63 17.66
C SER A 385 -8.80 -7.06 17.51
N GLY A 386 -9.83 -7.84 17.80
CA GLY A 386 -11.21 -7.37 17.62
C GLY A 386 -12.27 -8.32 18.13
N SER A 387 -13.51 -7.97 17.85
CA SER A 387 -14.67 -8.78 18.20
C SER A 387 -14.63 -10.13 17.50
N THR A 388 -15.07 -11.16 18.19
CA THR A 388 -15.28 -12.49 17.60
C THR A 388 -16.61 -12.51 16.87
N ASP A 389 -16.58 -12.83 15.58
CA ASP A 389 -17.77 -12.95 14.73
C ASP A 389 -17.64 -14.12 13.76
N MET A 390 -18.48 -15.13 13.95
CA MET A 390 -18.49 -16.36 13.11
C MET A 390 -19.11 -16.15 11.73
N GLY A 391 -19.81 -15.06 11.51
CA GLY A 391 -20.32 -14.68 10.18
C GLY A 391 -19.21 -14.06 9.34
N LEU A 392 -18.44 -13.14 9.92
CA LEU A 392 -17.36 -12.44 9.24
C LEU A 392 -16.10 -13.33 9.07
N TYR A 393 -15.76 -14.12 10.09
CA TYR A 393 -14.49 -14.86 10.16
C TYR A 393 -14.73 -16.38 10.32
N ALA A 394 -15.63 -16.95 9.51
CA ALA A 394 -15.94 -18.37 9.55
C ALA A 394 -14.72 -19.27 9.29
N PRO A 395 -14.69 -20.51 9.79
CA PRO A 395 -13.64 -21.46 9.47
C PRO A 395 -13.52 -21.70 7.97
N ALA A 396 -12.31 -21.55 7.44
CA ALA A 396 -11.97 -21.84 6.05
C ALA A 396 -10.48 -22.17 5.94
N PRO A 397 -10.05 -23.08 5.07
CA PRO A 397 -8.65 -23.39 4.90
C PRO A 397 -7.83 -22.14 4.61
N VAL A 398 -6.74 -21.92 5.35
CA VAL A 398 -5.79 -20.82 5.26
C VAL A 398 -6.37 -19.45 5.65
N SER A 399 -7.52 -19.05 5.12
CA SER A 399 -8.07 -17.68 5.27
C SER A 399 -9.04 -17.52 6.44
N GLY A 400 -9.61 -18.60 6.97
CA GLY A 400 -10.65 -18.55 8.00
C GLY A 400 -10.12 -18.48 9.43
N SER A 401 -11.09 -18.52 10.39
CA SER A 401 -10.85 -18.57 11.83
C SER A 401 -11.73 -19.62 12.47
N LEU A 402 -11.15 -20.58 13.19
CA LEU A 402 -11.89 -21.61 13.94
C LEU A 402 -12.76 -20.98 15.05
N SER A 403 -12.27 -19.91 15.66
CA SER A 403 -12.95 -19.23 16.77
C SER A 403 -13.81 -18.04 16.33
N GLY A 404 -13.79 -17.67 15.04
CA GLY A 404 -14.39 -16.42 14.56
C GLY A 404 -13.64 -15.16 14.99
N SER A 405 -12.42 -15.29 15.54
CA SER A 405 -11.62 -14.14 15.98
C SER A 405 -10.74 -13.60 14.83
N PRO A 406 -10.63 -12.26 14.67
CA PRO A 406 -9.72 -11.64 13.71
C PRO A 406 -8.27 -11.55 14.20
N ASP A 407 -7.99 -11.91 15.44
CA ASP A 407 -6.72 -11.63 16.13
C ASP A 407 -5.52 -12.18 15.38
N SER A 408 -4.59 -11.31 15.04
CA SER A 408 -3.35 -11.68 14.37
C SER A 408 -2.19 -10.85 14.87
N ARG A 409 -1.05 -11.50 15.16
CA ARG A 409 0.14 -10.85 15.69
C ARG A 409 1.38 -11.45 15.08
N GLY A 410 2.33 -10.60 14.77
CA GLY A 410 3.58 -11.04 14.22
C GLY A 410 4.63 -9.96 14.13
N TYR A 411 5.65 -10.25 13.34
CA TYR A 411 6.76 -9.34 13.09
C TYR A 411 7.27 -9.51 11.66
N VAL A 412 7.91 -8.44 11.16
CA VAL A 412 8.58 -8.42 9.87
C VAL A 412 10.05 -8.05 10.10
N LEU A 413 10.95 -8.80 9.51
CA LEU A 413 12.39 -8.52 9.48
C LEU A 413 12.79 -8.28 8.02
N LEU A 414 13.36 -7.12 7.72
CA LEU A 414 13.75 -6.74 6.39
C LEU A 414 15.24 -6.37 6.35
N LEU A 415 15.97 -6.91 5.40
CA LEU A 415 17.35 -6.52 5.07
C LEU A 415 17.41 -6.18 3.59
N GLU A 416 17.96 -5.00 3.27
CA GLU A 416 18.04 -4.50 1.91
C GLU A 416 19.44 -3.99 1.56
N TYR A 417 19.78 -4.12 0.29
CA TYR A 417 20.94 -3.52 -0.33
C TYR A 417 20.52 -2.60 -1.47
N ILE A 418 20.96 -1.33 -1.40
CA ILE A 418 20.62 -0.26 -2.34
C ILE A 418 21.91 0.25 -2.99
N PRO A 419 22.39 -0.37 -4.08
CA PRO A 419 23.72 -0.07 -4.67
C PRO A 419 23.87 1.37 -5.12
N PHE A 420 22.76 2.03 -5.48
CA PHE A 420 22.74 3.39 -6.02
C PHE A 420 22.17 4.43 -5.04
N GLY A 421 22.02 4.07 -3.76
CA GLY A 421 21.38 4.92 -2.75
C GLY A 421 22.18 6.14 -2.31
N LYS A 422 23.50 6.12 -2.48
CA LYS A 422 24.38 7.23 -2.03
C LYS A 422 24.11 8.54 -2.74
N LEU A 423 24.34 9.65 -2.04
CA LEU A 423 24.15 11.00 -2.58
C LEU A 423 25.02 11.31 -3.80
N ASP A 424 26.19 10.68 -3.94
CA ASP A 424 27.16 10.83 -5.03
C ASP A 424 27.11 9.70 -6.08
N SER A 425 26.07 8.85 -6.05
CA SER A 425 25.88 7.75 -7.00
C SER A 425 25.90 8.24 -8.46
N PHE A 426 26.63 7.55 -9.32
CA PHE A 426 26.66 7.84 -10.76
C PHE A 426 25.32 7.57 -11.47
N ALA A 427 24.47 6.72 -10.88
CA ALA A 427 23.17 6.35 -11.43
C ALA A 427 22.11 7.46 -11.23
N ARG A 428 22.42 8.50 -10.44
CA ARG A 428 21.50 9.62 -10.20
C ARG A 428 21.32 10.50 -11.44
N PRO A 429 20.14 11.08 -11.56
CA PRO A 429 18.86 10.83 -10.89
C PRO A 429 18.04 9.74 -11.57
N TRP A 430 18.65 8.95 -12.44
CA TRP A 430 18.02 8.17 -13.49
C TRP A 430 17.57 6.77 -13.05
N LEU A 431 18.33 6.16 -12.13
CA LEU A 431 18.20 4.74 -11.81
C LEU A 431 18.35 4.53 -10.31
N ASN A 432 17.50 3.71 -9.74
CA ASN A 432 17.71 3.13 -8.44
C ASN A 432 17.28 1.66 -8.39
N LEU A 433 17.87 0.90 -7.49
CA LEU A 433 17.60 -0.52 -7.28
C LEU A 433 17.63 -0.81 -5.78
N ARG A 434 16.63 -1.54 -5.30
CA ARG A 434 16.63 -2.22 -3.99
C ARG A 434 16.58 -3.71 -4.23
N VAL A 435 17.41 -4.45 -3.54
CA VAL A 435 17.35 -5.91 -3.48
C VAL A 435 17.25 -6.26 -2.00
N GLY A 436 16.30 -7.10 -1.64
CA GLY A 436 16.04 -7.38 -0.23
C GLY A 436 15.55 -8.78 0.04
N ILE A 437 15.61 -9.11 1.32
CA ILE A 437 15.01 -10.32 1.90
C ILE A 437 14.12 -9.86 3.05
N GLU A 438 12.86 -10.23 2.99
CA GLU A 438 11.86 -10.00 4.03
C GLU A 438 11.45 -11.34 4.64
N TYR A 439 11.38 -11.39 5.97
CA TYR A 439 10.81 -12.49 6.71
C TYR A 439 9.65 -12.00 7.55
N THR A 440 8.44 -12.52 7.28
CA THR A 440 7.25 -12.29 8.09
C THR A 440 6.99 -13.50 8.96
N GLY A 441 6.94 -13.30 10.29
CA GLY A 441 6.68 -14.35 11.27
C GLY A 441 5.40 -14.09 12.04
N TYR A 442 4.55 -15.12 12.16
CA TYR A 442 3.26 -15.05 12.85
C TYR A 442 3.29 -15.82 14.16
N GLN A 443 2.92 -15.16 15.25
CA GLN A 443 2.71 -15.75 16.56
C GLN A 443 1.23 -16.17 16.75
N ARG A 444 0.31 -15.39 16.15
CA ARG A 444 -1.12 -15.63 16.07
C ARG A 444 -1.59 -15.25 14.67
N PHE A 445 -2.51 -16.02 14.14
CA PHE A 445 -3.10 -15.76 12.83
C PHE A 445 -4.59 -16.11 12.91
N ASN A 446 -5.48 -15.18 12.56
CA ASN A 446 -6.93 -15.32 12.59
C ASN A 446 -7.46 -16.05 13.86
N GLY A 447 -7.03 -15.58 15.03
CA GLY A 447 -7.55 -16.00 16.35
C GLY A 447 -6.65 -16.95 17.15
N ALA A 448 -5.73 -17.73 16.53
CA ALA A 448 -4.95 -18.70 17.29
C ALA A 448 -3.52 -18.89 16.77
N GLY A 449 -2.66 -19.49 17.62
CA GLY A 449 -1.31 -19.93 17.24
C GLY A 449 -1.29 -21.30 16.58
N ALA A 450 -2.22 -22.19 16.96
CA ALA A 450 -2.34 -23.56 16.43
C ALA A 450 -3.74 -23.83 15.92
N ASN A 451 -3.86 -24.58 14.82
CA ASN A 451 -5.15 -24.95 14.21
C ASN A 451 -6.14 -23.77 14.10
N TYR A 452 -5.63 -22.61 13.68
CA TYR A 452 -6.40 -21.37 13.69
C TYR A 452 -7.57 -21.40 12.69
N ASP A 453 -7.42 -22.11 11.57
CA ASP A 453 -8.39 -22.20 10.47
C ASP A 453 -9.46 -23.29 10.67
N GLY A 454 -9.25 -24.19 11.66
CA GLY A 454 -10.08 -25.38 11.89
C GLY A 454 -9.72 -26.57 11.01
N PHE A 455 -8.69 -26.44 10.15
CA PHE A 455 -8.23 -27.49 9.22
C PHE A 455 -6.78 -27.94 9.53
N GLY A 456 -6.26 -27.59 10.71
CA GLY A 456 -4.97 -28.03 11.19
C GLY A 456 -3.81 -27.14 10.81
N ARG A 457 -4.05 -25.91 10.31
CA ARG A 457 -2.99 -24.95 10.00
C ARG A 457 -2.66 -24.10 11.22
N SER A 458 -1.37 -23.99 11.55
CA SER A 458 -0.85 -23.15 12.62
C SER A 458 -0.41 -21.80 12.08
N ALA A 459 -0.35 -20.78 12.95
CA ALA A 459 0.09 -19.43 12.57
C ALA A 459 1.48 -19.45 11.91
N SER A 460 2.43 -20.21 12.48
CA SER A 460 3.78 -20.36 11.95
C SER A 460 3.87 -21.07 10.59
N ASP A 461 2.82 -21.78 10.18
CA ASP A 461 2.75 -22.39 8.84
C ASP A 461 2.64 -21.31 7.74
N ASN A 462 2.22 -20.09 8.10
CA ASN A 462 2.14 -18.93 7.22
C ASN A 462 3.40 -18.04 7.24
N ASN A 463 4.43 -18.40 8.06
CA ASN A 463 5.67 -17.63 8.03
C ASN A 463 6.23 -17.61 6.62
N THR A 464 6.62 -16.43 6.17
CA THR A 464 6.98 -16.18 4.77
C THR A 464 8.40 -15.64 4.66
N LEU A 465 9.18 -16.22 3.75
CA LEU A 465 10.44 -15.65 3.28
C LEU A 465 10.21 -15.12 1.87
N PHE A 466 10.46 -13.83 1.68
CA PHE A 466 10.29 -13.14 0.42
C PHE A 466 11.61 -12.48 0.00
N GLY A 467 12.23 -12.98 -1.05
CA GLY A 467 13.39 -12.35 -1.69
C GLY A 467 12.92 -11.50 -2.85
N PHE A 468 13.32 -10.23 -2.93
CA PHE A 468 12.79 -9.31 -3.94
C PHE A 468 13.81 -8.39 -4.58
N PHE A 469 13.44 -7.85 -5.70
CA PHE A 469 14.04 -6.65 -6.30
C PHE A 469 12.98 -5.59 -6.55
N TRP A 470 13.40 -4.33 -6.41
CA TRP A 470 12.60 -3.15 -6.71
C TRP A 470 13.46 -2.18 -7.53
N PHE A 471 13.13 -2.09 -8.79
CA PHE A 471 13.85 -1.30 -9.77
C PHE A 471 13.02 -0.07 -10.15
N ALA A 472 13.64 1.12 -10.16
CA ALA A 472 13.00 2.38 -10.53
C ALA A 472 13.84 3.11 -11.60
N LEU A 473 13.16 3.57 -12.65
CA LEU A 473 13.71 4.27 -13.82
C LEU A 473 13.01 5.60 -14.03
#